data_fc72b8682bba62d77aacfca26538fee3
#
_entry.id   fc72b8682bba62d77aacfca26538fee3
#
_cell.length_a   1.000
_cell.length_b   1.000
_cell.length_c   1.000
_cell.angle_alpha   90.00
_cell.angle_beta   90.00
_cell.angle_gamma   90.00
#
_symmetry.space_group_name_H-M   'P 1'
#
loop_
_entity.id
_entity.type
_entity.pdbx_description
1 polymer ?
#
loop_
_entity_poly.entity_id
_entity_poly.type
_entity_poly.pdbx_seq_one_letter_code
_entity_poly.pdbx_strand_id
1 'polypeptide(L)'
;IFGVLATLLSLGISLVLLFGIGLLFLLAFVYALYATAWLEYERVEGLYRYGLSALRARRRDRPGFAGWLRSVWDQFTDGPMWRGIASAAVSTILGLFVLPLVGGLASSLVLLFAPLLGGDTVRVPVTGLHVAVEWALLVGVLGLIVCAALLAGIAVLHGVLTRAILVPNREAQLVEQAREAGTQRESAVRAGEVERTRIERDLHD
;
A
#
# COMPACT_ATOMS: atom_id res chain seq x y z
N ILE A 1 3.41 6.51 -8.55
CA ILE A 1 2.08 5.92 -8.37
C ILE A 1 1.04 7.00 -8.08
N PHE A 2 1.16 7.81 -7.01
CA PHE A 2 0.17 8.83 -6.65
C PHE A 2 -0.04 9.90 -7.74
N GLY A 3 1.01 10.28 -8.48
CA GLY A 3 0.87 11.16 -9.65
C GLY A 3 -0.04 10.56 -10.73
N VAL A 4 0.14 9.27 -11.05
CA VAL A 4 -0.72 8.56 -12.00
C VAL A 4 -2.16 8.49 -11.52
N LEU A 5 -2.38 8.20 -10.23
CA LEU A 5 -3.71 8.17 -9.64
C LEU A 5 -4.39 9.53 -9.70
N ALA A 6 -3.67 10.61 -9.37
CA ALA A 6 -4.18 11.97 -9.46
C ALA A 6 -4.54 12.35 -10.91
N THR A 7 -3.70 11.98 -11.88
CA THR A 7 -3.96 12.23 -13.30
C THR A 7 -5.19 11.47 -13.80
N LEU A 8 -5.32 10.18 -13.47
CA LEU A 8 -6.48 9.37 -13.84
C LEU A 8 -7.78 9.95 -13.27
N LEU A 9 -7.76 10.38 -12.02
CA LEU A 9 -8.92 10.99 -11.37
C LEU A 9 -9.30 12.31 -12.05
N SER A 10 -8.34 13.20 -12.27
CA SER A 10 -8.55 14.50 -12.92
C SER A 10 -9.09 14.37 -14.33
N LEU A 11 -8.49 13.48 -15.15
CA LEU A 11 -8.95 13.19 -16.50
C LEU A 11 -10.35 12.57 -16.48
N GLY A 12 -10.62 11.65 -15.56
CA GLY A 12 -11.90 11.02 -15.40
C GLY A 12 -13.01 12.05 -15.16
N ILE A 13 -12.83 12.94 -14.19
CA ILE A 13 -13.81 13.97 -13.85
C ILE A 13 -14.01 14.96 -15.02
N SER A 14 -12.93 15.42 -15.63
CA SER A 14 -13.00 16.40 -16.72
C SER A 14 -13.67 15.85 -17.97
N LEU A 15 -13.42 14.57 -18.32
CA LEU A 15 -13.94 13.95 -19.55
C LEU A 15 -15.35 13.37 -19.39
N VAL A 16 -15.86 13.15 -18.16
CA VAL A 16 -17.26 12.77 -17.92
C VAL A 16 -18.21 13.83 -18.50
N LEU A 17 -17.87 15.11 -18.31
CA LEU A 17 -18.66 16.23 -18.78
C LEU A 17 -18.67 16.36 -20.32
N LEU A 18 -17.66 15.82 -21.01
CA LEU A 18 -17.51 16.00 -22.45
C LEU A 18 -18.10 14.87 -23.30
N PHE A 19 -17.95 13.59 -22.95
CA PHE A 19 -18.37 12.46 -23.85
C PHE A 19 -18.59 11.11 -23.15
N GLY A 20 -18.74 11.03 -21.85
CA GLY A 20 -18.83 9.74 -21.14
C GLY A 20 -17.52 8.93 -21.09
N ILE A 21 -16.46 9.37 -21.77
CA ILE A 21 -15.12 8.75 -21.76
C ILE A 21 -14.51 8.83 -20.35
N GLY A 22 -14.86 9.87 -19.59
CA GLY A 22 -14.43 10.04 -18.22
C GLY A 22 -14.83 8.86 -17.30
N LEU A 23 -15.93 8.17 -17.61
CA LEU A 23 -16.34 6.98 -16.87
C LEU A 23 -15.30 5.86 -16.96
N LEU A 24 -14.65 5.69 -18.13
CA LEU A 24 -13.57 4.73 -18.31
C LEU A 24 -12.35 5.09 -17.46
N PHE A 25 -12.00 6.38 -17.37
CA PHE A 25 -10.90 6.85 -16.50
C PHE A 25 -11.22 6.70 -15.01
N LEU A 26 -12.46 6.97 -14.60
CA LEU A 26 -12.90 6.73 -13.22
C LEU A 26 -12.86 5.24 -12.86
N LEU A 27 -13.28 4.40 -13.79
CA LEU A 27 -13.18 2.96 -13.61
C LEU A 27 -11.72 2.50 -13.51
N ALA A 28 -10.87 2.96 -14.45
CA ALA A 28 -9.42 2.69 -14.41
C ALA A 28 -8.80 3.18 -13.09
N PHE A 29 -9.24 4.33 -12.59
CA PHE A 29 -8.81 4.85 -11.29
C PHE A 29 -9.16 3.91 -10.12
N VAL A 30 -10.40 3.39 -10.04
CA VAL A 30 -10.81 2.44 -8.98
C VAL A 30 -9.99 1.15 -9.06
N TYR A 31 -9.77 0.61 -10.26
CA TYR A 31 -8.93 -0.58 -10.43
C TYR A 31 -7.46 -0.31 -10.12
N ALA A 32 -6.95 0.88 -10.44
CA ALA A 32 -5.58 1.27 -10.10
C ALA A 32 -5.40 1.45 -8.58
N LEU A 33 -6.40 1.99 -7.87
CA LEU A 33 -6.42 2.02 -6.40
C LEU A 33 -6.37 0.60 -5.83
N TYR A 34 -7.21 -0.29 -6.35
CA TYR A 34 -7.22 -1.69 -5.91
C TYR A 34 -5.87 -2.38 -6.16
N ALA A 35 -5.30 -2.22 -7.35
CA ALA A 35 -4.01 -2.79 -7.70
C ALA A 35 -2.89 -2.24 -6.80
N THR A 36 -2.90 -0.94 -6.49
CA THR A 36 -1.95 -0.32 -5.56
C THR A 36 -2.07 -0.92 -4.16
N ALA A 37 -3.29 -1.05 -3.65
CA ALA A 37 -3.54 -1.67 -2.35
C ALA A 37 -3.11 -3.15 -2.35
N TRP A 38 -3.45 -3.91 -3.39
CA TRP A 38 -3.06 -5.31 -3.52
C TRP A 38 -1.54 -5.49 -3.53
N LEU A 39 -0.82 -4.70 -4.34
CA LEU A 39 0.64 -4.70 -4.38
C LEU A 39 1.25 -4.37 -3.01
N GLU A 40 0.65 -3.43 -2.28
CA GLU A 40 1.13 -3.06 -0.95
C GLU A 40 0.95 -4.20 0.05
N TYR A 41 -0.20 -4.90 0.03
CA TYR A 41 -0.43 -6.08 0.87
C TYR A 41 0.58 -7.19 0.58
N GLU A 42 0.81 -7.51 -0.70
CA GLU A 42 1.81 -8.51 -1.12
C GLU A 42 3.23 -8.11 -0.71
N ARG A 43 3.58 -6.82 -0.90
CA ARG A 43 4.89 -6.29 -0.50
C ARG A 43 5.11 -6.42 1.01
N VAL A 44 4.13 -6.01 1.79
CA VAL A 44 4.23 -6.01 3.26
C VAL A 44 4.24 -7.44 3.80
N GLU A 45 3.41 -8.33 3.27
CA GLU A 45 3.42 -9.75 3.67
C GLU A 45 4.74 -10.41 3.31
N GLY A 46 5.30 -10.12 2.12
CA GLY A 46 6.60 -10.61 1.69
C GLY A 46 7.76 -10.15 2.58
N LEU A 47 7.71 -8.89 3.06
CA LEU A 47 8.77 -8.30 3.89
C LEU A 47 8.65 -8.66 5.37
N TYR A 48 7.44 -8.61 5.93
CA TYR A 48 7.24 -8.66 7.39
C TYR A 48 6.51 -9.91 7.87
N ARG A 49 5.85 -10.66 6.99
CA ARG A 49 5.09 -11.88 7.30
C ARG A 49 4.10 -11.70 8.46
N TYR A 50 3.28 -10.65 8.38
CA TYR A 50 2.28 -10.34 9.41
C TYR A 50 1.06 -11.27 9.38
N GLY A 51 0.97 -12.22 8.44
CA GLY A 51 -0.19 -13.10 8.26
C GLY A 51 -1.39 -12.35 7.68
N LEU A 52 -1.14 -11.36 6.83
CA LEU A 52 -2.19 -10.60 6.17
C LEU A 52 -2.94 -11.48 5.18
N SER A 53 -4.26 -11.49 5.26
CA SER A 53 -5.08 -12.14 4.24
C SER A 53 -4.92 -11.37 2.91
N ALA A 54 -4.72 -12.12 1.81
CA ALA A 54 -4.64 -11.51 0.48
C ALA A 54 -5.91 -10.67 0.20
N LEU A 55 -5.71 -9.46 -0.32
CA LEU A 55 -6.81 -8.60 -0.71
C LEU A 55 -7.58 -9.27 -1.85
N ARG A 56 -8.85 -9.60 -1.63
CA ARG A 56 -9.71 -10.25 -2.62
C ARG A 56 -10.66 -9.25 -3.23
N ALA A 57 -10.73 -9.22 -4.57
CA ALA A 57 -11.76 -8.46 -5.27
C ALA A 57 -13.14 -8.99 -4.91
N ARG A 58 -14.08 -8.10 -4.62
CA ARG A 58 -15.45 -8.50 -4.31
C ARG A 58 -16.10 -9.17 -5.52
N ARG A 59 -16.68 -10.35 -5.27
CA ARG A 59 -17.35 -11.14 -6.30
C ARG A 59 -18.66 -10.46 -6.69
N ARG A 60 -18.99 -10.53 -7.97
CA ARG A 60 -20.24 -9.97 -8.51
C ARG A 60 -21.42 -10.85 -8.08
N ASP A 61 -22.28 -10.32 -7.22
CA ASP A 61 -23.43 -11.08 -6.70
C ASP A 61 -24.68 -11.01 -7.58
N ARG A 62 -24.76 -10.01 -8.46
CA ARG A 62 -25.95 -9.78 -9.31
C ARG A 62 -25.56 -9.64 -10.79
N PRO A 63 -26.31 -10.26 -11.72
CA PRO A 63 -26.10 -10.06 -13.15
C PRO A 63 -26.59 -8.66 -13.59
N GLY A 64 -26.01 -8.14 -14.69
CA GLY A 64 -26.40 -6.87 -15.30
C GLY A 64 -25.49 -5.69 -14.93
N PHE A 65 -25.71 -4.55 -15.62
CA PHE A 65 -24.91 -3.33 -15.46
C PHE A 65 -25.04 -2.72 -14.06
N ALA A 66 -26.24 -2.70 -13.49
CA ALA A 66 -26.47 -2.18 -12.13
C ALA A 66 -25.73 -3.00 -11.06
N GLY A 67 -25.68 -4.33 -11.20
CA GLY A 67 -24.91 -5.20 -10.31
C GLY A 67 -23.41 -4.95 -10.43
N TRP A 68 -22.92 -4.69 -11.65
CA TRP A 68 -21.53 -4.33 -11.89
C TRP A 68 -21.18 -2.96 -11.26
N LEU A 69 -21.99 -1.93 -11.49
CA LEU A 69 -21.76 -0.59 -10.91
C LEU A 69 -21.72 -0.65 -9.37
N ARG A 70 -22.62 -1.44 -8.78
CA ARG A 70 -22.62 -1.64 -7.32
C ARG A 70 -21.36 -2.34 -6.85
N SER A 71 -20.86 -3.35 -7.56
CA SER A 71 -19.61 -4.03 -7.19
C SER A 71 -18.40 -3.09 -7.26
N VAL A 72 -18.36 -2.17 -8.23
CA VAL A 72 -17.32 -1.13 -8.33
C VAL A 72 -17.43 -0.16 -7.15
N TRP A 73 -18.64 0.25 -6.77
CA TRP A 73 -18.86 1.11 -5.61
C TRP A 73 -18.47 0.42 -4.30
N ASP A 74 -18.87 -0.84 -4.12
CA ASP A 74 -18.51 -1.64 -2.96
C ASP A 74 -16.98 -1.85 -2.88
N GLN A 75 -16.31 -2.00 -4.02
CA GLN A 75 -14.85 -2.05 -4.11
C GLN A 75 -14.22 -0.72 -3.70
N PHE A 76 -14.76 0.41 -4.16
CA PHE A 76 -14.26 1.74 -3.82
C PHE A 76 -14.45 2.07 -2.34
N THR A 77 -15.52 1.58 -1.70
CA THR A 77 -15.80 1.80 -0.26
C THR A 77 -15.16 0.76 0.64
N ASP A 78 -14.37 -0.18 0.08
CA ASP A 78 -13.77 -1.28 0.83
C ASP A 78 -12.68 -0.79 1.81
N GLY A 79 -12.88 -1.04 3.10
CA GLY A 79 -11.97 -0.59 4.16
C GLY A 79 -10.54 -1.14 4.03
N PRO A 80 -10.34 -2.44 3.76
CA PRO A 80 -9.03 -3.04 3.49
C PRO A 80 -8.29 -2.35 2.34
N MET A 81 -8.97 -2.02 1.24
CA MET A 81 -8.37 -1.29 0.12
C MET A 81 -7.80 0.06 0.57
N TRP A 82 -8.57 0.85 1.32
CA TRP A 82 -8.12 2.17 1.80
C TRP A 82 -6.97 2.07 2.80
N ARG A 83 -6.94 1.02 3.62
CA ARG A 83 -5.79 0.75 4.50
C ARG A 83 -4.53 0.45 3.69
N GLY A 84 -4.62 -0.35 2.62
CA GLY A 84 -3.51 -0.59 1.70
C GLY A 84 -3.01 0.71 1.05
N ILE A 85 -3.92 1.57 0.59
CA ILE A 85 -3.56 2.88 0.02
C ILE A 85 -2.90 3.79 1.06
N ALA A 86 -3.41 3.83 2.30
CA ALA A 86 -2.80 4.60 3.38
C ALA A 86 -1.38 4.11 3.70
N SER A 87 -1.16 2.80 3.75
CA SER A 87 0.17 2.21 3.92
C SER A 87 1.11 2.58 2.77
N ALA A 88 0.64 2.50 1.52
CA ALA A 88 1.42 2.89 0.35
C ALA A 88 1.77 4.40 0.36
N ALA A 89 0.86 5.25 0.84
CA ALA A 89 1.10 6.68 1.01
C ALA A 89 2.20 6.94 2.05
N VAL A 90 2.11 6.30 3.21
CA VAL A 90 3.15 6.39 4.26
C VAL A 90 4.49 5.91 3.74
N SER A 91 4.52 4.78 3.03
CA SER A 91 5.72 4.23 2.42
C SER A 91 6.36 5.21 1.42
N THR A 92 5.54 5.88 0.61
CA THR A 92 6.01 6.89 -0.35
C THR A 92 6.60 8.10 0.36
N ILE A 93 5.92 8.61 1.40
CA ILE A 93 6.41 9.75 2.19
C ILE A 93 7.75 9.42 2.84
N LEU A 94 7.85 8.25 3.50
CA LEU A 94 9.10 7.83 4.13
C LEU A 94 10.22 7.60 3.09
N GLY A 95 9.87 7.10 1.91
CA GLY A 95 10.79 6.92 0.79
C GLY A 95 11.44 8.22 0.31
N LEU A 96 10.73 9.36 0.40
CA LEU A 96 11.30 10.67 0.07
C LEU A 96 12.45 11.06 1.00
N PHE A 97 12.42 10.61 2.26
CA PHE A 97 13.52 10.84 3.21
C PHE A 97 14.66 9.83 3.04
N VAL A 98 14.38 8.64 2.53
CA VAL A 98 15.40 7.61 2.28
C VAL A 98 16.37 8.03 1.17
N LEU A 99 15.86 8.64 0.08
CA LEU A 99 16.70 9.04 -1.05
C LEU A 99 17.88 9.96 -0.67
N PRO A 100 17.68 11.10 0.05
CA PRO A 100 18.79 11.94 0.47
C PRO A 100 19.72 11.25 1.46
N LEU A 101 19.20 10.34 2.31
CA LEU A 101 20.05 9.59 3.25
C LEU A 101 20.96 8.58 2.53
N VAL A 102 20.46 7.91 1.49
CA VAL A 102 21.27 7.04 0.64
C VAL A 102 22.34 7.85 -0.09
N GLY A 103 21.97 9.03 -0.60
CA GLY A 103 22.95 9.97 -1.18
C GLY A 103 23.98 10.45 -0.14
N GLY A 104 23.57 10.68 1.10
CA GLY A 104 24.43 10.99 2.24
C GLY A 104 25.42 9.87 2.53
N LEU A 105 24.95 8.61 2.56
CA LEU A 105 25.82 7.43 2.72
C LEU A 105 26.88 7.36 1.59
N ALA A 106 26.46 7.51 0.34
CA ALA A 106 27.38 7.50 -0.79
C ALA A 106 28.42 8.63 -0.68
N SER A 107 28.00 9.83 -0.27
CA SER A 107 28.89 10.96 -0.04
C SER A 107 29.85 10.72 1.12
N SER A 108 29.37 10.10 2.20
CA SER A 108 30.21 9.74 3.34
C SER A 108 31.29 8.72 2.98
N LEU A 109 30.95 7.75 2.13
CA LEU A 109 31.95 6.80 1.57
C LEU A 109 32.99 7.51 0.74
N VAL A 110 32.63 8.45 -0.13
CA VAL A 110 33.59 9.24 -0.92
C VAL A 110 34.54 10.01 0.02
N LEU A 111 34.02 10.62 1.08
CA LEU A 111 34.84 11.36 2.05
C LEU A 111 35.82 10.46 2.81
N LEU A 112 35.46 9.19 3.11
CA LEU A 112 36.38 8.25 3.76
C LEU A 112 37.62 7.95 2.90
N PHE A 113 37.46 7.91 1.60
CA PHE A 113 38.58 7.66 0.65
C PHE A 113 39.27 8.95 0.20
N ALA A 114 38.78 10.11 0.58
CA ALA A 114 39.32 11.41 0.19
C ALA A 114 40.81 11.57 0.47
N PRO A 115 41.35 11.16 1.65
CA PRO A 115 42.78 11.29 1.94
C PRO A 115 43.67 10.48 0.98
N LEU A 116 43.14 9.45 0.32
CA LEU A 116 43.86 8.60 -0.63
C LEU A 116 43.94 9.20 -2.03
N LEU A 117 43.02 10.13 -2.36
CA LEU A 117 42.91 10.72 -3.72
C LEU A 117 43.85 11.92 -3.91
N GLY A 118 44.38 12.50 -2.82
CA GLY A 118 45.22 13.71 -2.86
C GLY A 118 44.39 14.98 -3.11
N GLY A 119 44.95 16.13 -2.80
CA GLY A 119 44.31 17.43 -2.95
C GLY A 119 43.95 18.05 -1.59
N ASP A 120 43.66 19.36 -1.57
CA ASP A 120 43.40 20.09 -0.33
C ASP A 120 41.91 20.06 0.07
N THR A 121 41.02 19.85 -0.90
CA THR A 121 39.56 19.79 -0.66
C THR A 121 38.88 18.72 -1.51
N VAL A 122 37.82 18.15 -0.99
CA VAL A 122 36.95 17.19 -1.69
C VAL A 122 35.53 17.73 -1.79
N ARG A 123 34.94 17.62 -2.98
CA ARG A 123 33.56 17.99 -3.22
C ARG A 123 32.61 16.87 -2.79
N VAL A 124 31.66 17.17 -1.90
CA VAL A 124 30.61 16.24 -1.48
C VAL A 124 29.59 16.10 -2.61
N PRO A 125 29.35 14.88 -3.16
CA PRO A 125 28.53 14.72 -4.37
C PRO A 125 27.09 15.24 -4.24
N VAL A 126 26.43 15.02 -3.10
CA VAL A 126 25.02 15.37 -2.91
C VAL A 126 24.81 16.84 -2.58
N THR A 127 25.63 17.42 -1.73
CA THR A 127 25.46 18.81 -1.27
C THR A 127 26.26 19.81 -2.11
N GLY A 128 27.24 19.36 -2.87
CA GLY A 128 28.16 20.20 -3.60
C GLY A 128 29.15 20.97 -2.73
N LEU A 129 29.11 20.79 -1.41
CA LEU A 129 30.01 21.44 -0.46
C LEU A 129 31.45 20.94 -0.64
N HIS A 130 32.43 21.82 -0.37
CA HIS A 130 33.82 21.46 -0.34
C HIS A 130 34.26 21.25 1.11
N VAL A 131 34.82 20.09 1.41
CA VAL A 131 35.37 19.72 2.71
C VAL A 131 36.85 19.60 2.60
N ALA A 132 37.60 20.26 3.52
CA ALA A 132 39.04 20.10 3.58
C ALA A 132 39.41 18.65 3.90
N VAL A 133 40.45 18.13 3.25
CA VAL A 133 40.82 16.71 3.33
C VAL A 133 41.14 16.29 4.79
N GLU A 134 41.68 17.21 5.60
CA GLU A 134 41.95 16.99 7.03
C GLU A 134 40.68 16.64 7.85
N TRP A 135 39.51 17.18 7.46
CA TRP A 135 38.21 16.92 8.10
C TRP A 135 37.40 15.82 7.39
N ALA A 136 37.80 15.44 6.18
CA ALA A 136 37.03 14.55 5.34
C ALA A 136 36.77 13.19 5.99
N LEU A 137 37.77 12.62 6.65
CA LEU A 137 37.63 11.33 7.33
C LEU A 137 36.65 11.41 8.51
N LEU A 138 36.74 12.44 9.33
CA LEU A 138 35.86 12.64 10.48
C LEU A 138 34.43 12.89 10.03
N VAL A 139 34.22 13.76 9.04
CA VAL A 139 32.91 14.04 8.47
C VAL A 139 32.33 12.80 7.77
N GLY A 140 33.15 12.03 7.08
CA GLY A 140 32.76 10.78 6.44
C GLY A 140 32.30 9.72 7.43
N VAL A 141 33.05 9.49 8.51
CA VAL A 141 32.66 8.54 9.57
C VAL A 141 31.36 8.97 10.26
N LEU A 142 31.28 10.22 10.69
CA LEU A 142 30.08 10.76 11.35
C LEU A 142 28.88 10.71 10.42
N GLY A 143 29.03 11.11 9.16
CA GLY A 143 27.98 11.07 8.16
C GLY A 143 27.46 9.65 7.91
N LEU A 144 28.35 8.68 7.85
CA LEU A 144 27.99 7.26 7.68
C LEU A 144 27.20 6.75 8.87
N ILE A 145 27.63 7.03 10.11
CA ILE A 145 26.92 6.61 11.32
C ILE A 145 25.53 7.26 11.39
N VAL A 146 25.46 8.58 11.17
CA VAL A 146 24.19 9.33 11.26
C VAL A 146 23.22 8.86 10.17
N CYS A 147 23.66 8.75 8.92
CA CYS A 147 22.77 8.30 7.84
C CYS A 147 22.30 6.85 8.06
N ALA A 148 23.19 5.96 8.51
CA ALA A 148 22.80 4.57 8.80
C ALA A 148 21.81 4.49 9.97
N ALA A 149 22.03 5.25 11.06
CA ALA A 149 21.12 5.31 12.19
C ALA A 149 19.73 5.85 11.78
N LEU A 150 19.69 6.92 10.97
CA LEU A 150 18.43 7.49 10.47
C LEU A 150 17.70 6.51 9.54
N LEU A 151 18.41 5.83 8.65
CA LEU A 151 17.81 4.80 7.80
C LEU A 151 17.23 3.64 8.61
N ALA A 152 17.96 3.17 9.63
CA ALA A 152 17.46 2.16 10.54
C ALA A 152 16.21 2.64 11.30
N GLY A 153 16.21 3.87 11.78
CA GLY A 153 15.06 4.50 12.43
C GLY A 153 13.84 4.59 11.51
N ILE A 154 14.03 5.01 10.25
CA ILE A 154 12.97 5.06 9.24
C ILE A 154 12.44 3.64 8.95
N ALA A 155 13.30 2.64 8.85
CA ALA A 155 12.90 1.25 8.61
C ALA A 155 12.02 0.71 9.75
N VAL A 156 12.40 0.96 11.00
CA VAL A 156 11.61 0.59 12.18
C VAL A 156 10.27 1.33 12.19
N LEU A 157 10.29 2.65 11.99
CA LEU A 157 9.08 3.48 11.93
C LEU A 157 8.13 2.99 10.83
N HIS A 158 8.65 2.70 9.65
CA HIS A 158 7.88 2.14 8.55
C HIS A 158 7.20 0.81 8.95
N GLY A 159 7.94 -0.12 9.56
CA GLY A 159 7.37 -1.40 10.03
C GLY A 159 6.26 -1.22 11.05
N VAL A 160 6.45 -0.32 12.04
CA VAL A 160 5.44 -0.02 13.08
C VAL A 160 4.18 0.59 12.47
N LEU A 161 4.34 1.62 11.61
CA LEU A 161 3.20 2.29 10.97
C LEU A 161 2.44 1.35 10.04
N THR A 162 3.14 0.59 9.22
CA THR A 162 2.54 -0.38 8.30
C THR A 162 1.76 -1.44 9.07
N ARG A 163 2.31 -1.95 10.17
CA ARG A 163 1.61 -2.89 11.05
C ARG A 163 0.35 -2.26 11.65
N ALA A 164 0.44 -1.04 12.16
CA ALA A 164 -0.71 -0.35 12.76
C ALA A 164 -1.85 -0.08 11.77
N ILE A 165 -1.51 0.14 10.49
CA ILE A 165 -2.49 0.43 9.42
C ILE A 165 -3.11 -0.86 8.87
N LEU A 166 -2.29 -1.88 8.57
CA LEU A 166 -2.73 -3.07 7.81
C LEU A 166 -3.24 -4.19 8.70
N VAL A 167 -2.70 -4.35 9.91
CA VAL A 167 -3.15 -5.41 10.82
C VAL A 167 -4.42 -4.95 11.53
N PRO A 168 -5.57 -5.60 11.31
CA PRO A 168 -6.81 -5.23 11.98
C PRO A 168 -6.68 -5.40 13.50
N ASN A 169 -7.24 -4.47 14.25
CA ASN A 169 -7.34 -4.61 15.70
C ASN A 169 -8.15 -5.87 16.05
N ARG A 170 -7.85 -6.47 17.19
CA ARG A 170 -8.48 -7.71 17.65
C ARG A 170 -10.02 -7.64 17.67
N GLU A 171 -10.57 -6.48 18.00
CA GLU A 171 -12.02 -6.21 17.94
C GLU A 171 -12.57 -6.29 16.51
N ALA A 172 -11.88 -5.69 15.53
CA ALA A 172 -12.30 -5.75 14.13
C ALA A 172 -12.24 -7.19 13.58
N GLN A 173 -11.28 -8.01 14.02
CA GLN A 173 -11.20 -9.42 13.67
C GLN A 173 -12.38 -10.21 14.26
N LEU A 174 -12.72 -9.98 15.51
CA LEU A 174 -13.86 -10.63 16.17
C LEU A 174 -15.21 -10.26 15.52
N VAL A 175 -15.37 -8.98 15.16
CA VAL A 175 -16.59 -8.52 14.45
C VAL A 175 -16.70 -9.18 13.08
N GLU A 176 -15.59 -9.29 12.32
CA GLU A 176 -15.62 -9.95 11.01
C GLU A 176 -15.89 -11.45 11.14
N GLN A 177 -15.29 -12.14 12.10
CA GLN A 177 -15.58 -13.54 12.39
C GLN A 177 -17.05 -13.76 12.79
N ALA A 178 -17.62 -12.87 13.61
CA ALA A 178 -19.03 -12.92 13.97
C ALA A 178 -19.95 -12.72 12.75
N ARG A 179 -19.57 -11.82 11.84
CA ARG A 179 -20.31 -11.57 10.61
C ARG A 179 -20.22 -12.75 9.63
N GLU A 180 -19.05 -13.34 9.46
CA GLU A 180 -18.86 -14.55 8.65
C GLU A 180 -19.67 -15.72 9.20
N ALA A 181 -19.66 -15.93 10.52
CA ALA A 181 -20.46 -16.95 11.17
C ALA A 181 -21.98 -16.70 10.99
N GLY A 182 -22.41 -15.45 10.99
CA GLY A 182 -23.79 -15.04 10.69
C GLY A 182 -24.20 -15.40 9.27
N THR A 183 -23.38 -15.05 8.28
CA THR A 183 -23.66 -15.37 6.87
C THR A 183 -23.65 -16.88 6.58
N GLN A 184 -22.78 -17.63 7.24
CA GLN A 184 -22.76 -19.10 7.14
C GLN A 184 -24.05 -19.72 7.73
N ARG A 185 -24.53 -19.21 8.88
CA ARG A 185 -25.81 -19.65 9.48
C ARG A 185 -27.00 -19.37 8.55
N GLU A 186 -27.07 -18.17 7.99
CA GLU A 186 -28.13 -17.84 7.03
C GLU A 186 -28.12 -18.74 5.80
N SER A 187 -26.92 -19.04 5.29
CA SER A 187 -26.75 -19.95 4.15
C SER A 187 -27.18 -21.38 4.49
N ALA A 188 -26.85 -21.86 5.68
CA ALA A 188 -27.25 -23.19 6.16
C ALA A 188 -28.79 -23.28 6.36
N VAL A 189 -29.41 -22.23 6.92
CA VAL A 189 -30.88 -22.18 7.09
C VAL A 189 -31.57 -22.21 5.72
N ARG A 190 -31.14 -21.39 4.76
CA ARG A 190 -31.71 -21.41 3.40
C ARG A 190 -31.52 -22.76 2.71
N ALA A 191 -30.37 -23.41 2.85
CA ALA A 191 -30.15 -24.73 2.29
C ALA A 191 -31.10 -25.77 2.92
N GLY A 192 -31.32 -25.68 4.25
CA GLY A 192 -32.28 -26.54 4.95
C GLY A 192 -33.74 -26.32 4.51
N GLU A 193 -34.17 -25.07 4.30
CA GLU A 193 -35.48 -24.73 3.76
C GLU A 193 -35.70 -25.27 2.34
N VAL A 194 -34.71 -25.16 1.45
CA VAL A 194 -34.74 -25.70 0.09
C VAL A 194 -34.90 -27.24 0.13
N GLU A 195 -34.11 -27.90 0.98
CA GLU A 195 -34.16 -29.35 1.09
C GLU A 195 -35.49 -29.83 1.68
N ARG A 196 -36.01 -29.13 2.70
CA ARG A 196 -37.34 -29.40 3.25
C ARG A 196 -38.43 -29.28 2.20
N THR A 197 -38.44 -28.22 1.41
CA THR A 197 -39.38 -28.03 0.31
C THR A 197 -39.31 -29.14 -0.74
N ARG A 198 -38.08 -29.62 -1.00
CA ARG A 198 -37.84 -30.74 -1.90
C ARG A 198 -38.41 -32.04 -1.37
N ILE A 199 -38.17 -32.36 -0.10
CA ILE A 199 -38.70 -33.57 0.57
C ILE A 199 -40.23 -33.52 0.63
N GLU A 200 -40.83 -32.37 0.93
CA GLU A 200 -42.28 -32.19 0.94
C GLU A 200 -42.92 -32.43 -0.46
N ARG A 201 -42.22 -32.03 -1.53
CA ARG A 201 -42.69 -32.28 -2.89
C ARG A 201 -42.59 -33.75 -3.29
N ASP A 202 -41.45 -34.40 -2.94
CA ASP A 202 -41.22 -35.82 -3.24
C ASP A 202 -42.15 -36.75 -2.44
N LEU A 203 -42.77 -36.28 -1.36
CA LEU A 203 -43.78 -37.01 -0.56
C LEU A 203 -45.21 -36.86 -1.09
N HIS A 204 -45.47 -35.85 -1.92
CA HIS A 204 -46.80 -35.61 -2.50
C HIS A 204 -46.99 -36.21 -3.92
N ASP A 205 -45.92 -36.62 -4.57
CA ASP A 205 -45.91 -37.38 -5.84
C ASP A 205 -45.89 -38.89 -5.53
#